data_bd4ce60117d4061f8b78ccb1bcb05ad9
#
_entry.id   bd4ce60117d4061f8b78ccb1bcb05ad9
#
_cell.length_a   1.000
_cell.length_b   1.000
_cell.length_c   1.000
_cell.angle_alpha   90.00
_cell.angle_beta   90.00
_cell.angle_gamma   90.00
#
_symmetry.space_group_name_H-M   'P 1'
#
loop_
_entity.id
_entity.type
_entity.pdbx_description
1 polymer ?
#
loop_
_entity_poly.entity_id
_entity_poly.type
_entity_poly.pdbx_seq_one_letter_code
_entity_poly.pdbx_strand_id
1 'polypeptide(L)'
;MDIFNLNEKVEGLVSYLQETGYSAMYIGYVKKMAEWLSENANHYKWQSFSDVEPTLKELWSNKYTYRNKVRLLRVICQYIENGLLPDGCKHYSKPHHYELLGAEYKDVTDMAFNMVDRRCKFSINVKYALSSFFFRLQEMGVYSFESITENAVLEVFSKDGKPKMGHSFKYSVEYGLKACLPHYGKSVERIIAYLPSIPNMRKNIQYLTEQELTAIRHTLEHDSTISLQDKAIITLAMYTGLRGCDISALTLDSFDWEHDLIKITQAKTGQPL
;
A
#
# COMPACT_ATOMS: atom_id res chain seq x y z
N MET A 1 16.09 -16.59 -22.60
CA MET A 1 16.60 -16.53 -21.23
C MET A 1 16.31 -17.85 -20.54
N ASP A 2 17.31 -18.41 -19.90
CA ASP A 2 17.22 -19.78 -19.39
C ASP A 2 16.61 -19.80 -17.99
N ILE A 3 15.31 -20.10 -17.88
CA ILE A 3 14.60 -20.30 -16.61
C ILE A 3 15.02 -21.65 -15.97
N PHE A 4 15.76 -22.45 -16.72
CA PHE A 4 16.28 -23.72 -16.25
C PHE A 4 17.48 -23.50 -15.32
N ASN A 5 17.64 -24.34 -14.32
CA ASN A 5 18.70 -24.28 -13.30
C ASN A 5 18.68 -23.00 -12.43
N LEU A 6 17.48 -22.45 -12.17
CA LEU A 6 17.35 -21.29 -11.31
C LEU A 6 17.90 -21.52 -9.88
N ASN A 7 17.86 -22.75 -9.39
CA ASN A 7 18.36 -23.08 -8.04
C ASN A 7 19.84 -22.74 -7.88
N GLU A 8 20.67 -23.12 -8.88
CA GLU A 8 22.10 -22.79 -8.86
C GLU A 8 22.34 -21.26 -9.02
N LYS A 9 21.57 -20.64 -9.93
CA LYS A 9 21.69 -19.20 -10.21
C LYS A 9 21.25 -18.32 -9.03
N VAL A 10 20.34 -18.82 -8.18
CA VAL A 10 19.79 -18.09 -7.03
C VAL A 10 20.66 -18.25 -5.77
N GLU A 11 21.66 -19.12 -5.76
CA GLU A 11 22.55 -19.32 -4.59
C GLU A 11 23.24 -18.02 -4.13
N GLY A 12 23.74 -17.22 -5.05
CA GLY A 12 24.33 -15.92 -4.74
C GLY A 12 23.34 -14.94 -4.09
N LEU A 13 22.09 -14.93 -4.56
CA LEU A 13 21.01 -14.14 -3.94
C LEU A 13 20.72 -14.64 -2.52
N VAL A 14 20.68 -15.95 -2.33
CA VAL A 14 20.44 -16.57 -1.01
C VAL A 14 21.54 -16.22 -0.02
N SER A 15 22.80 -16.32 -0.45
CA SER A 15 23.96 -15.95 0.39
C SER A 15 23.90 -14.47 0.80
N TYR A 16 23.63 -13.59 -0.14
CA TYR A 16 23.43 -12.16 0.17
C TYR A 16 22.30 -11.91 1.17
N LEU A 17 21.16 -12.57 1.01
CA LEU A 17 20.03 -12.43 1.92
C LEU A 17 20.35 -12.92 3.34
N GLN A 18 21.20 -13.95 3.47
CA GLN A 18 21.69 -14.44 4.76
C GLN A 18 22.62 -13.45 5.43
N GLU A 19 23.62 -12.95 4.69
CA GLU A 19 24.62 -12.00 5.17
C GLU A 19 24.01 -10.66 5.60
N THR A 20 22.95 -10.21 4.90
CA THR A 20 22.25 -8.96 5.20
C THR A 20 21.14 -9.10 6.25
N GLY A 21 20.99 -10.29 6.87
CA GLY A 21 20.09 -10.48 8.01
C GLY A 21 18.60 -10.60 7.66
N TYR A 22 18.28 -11.00 6.42
CA TYR A 22 16.88 -11.33 6.11
C TYR A 22 16.41 -12.56 6.89
N SER A 23 15.13 -12.59 7.22
CA SER A 23 14.57 -13.70 7.99
C SER A 23 14.71 -15.05 7.25
N ALA A 24 15.01 -16.13 7.99
CA ALA A 24 15.09 -17.48 7.45
C ALA A 24 13.82 -17.90 6.69
N MET A 25 12.66 -17.41 7.15
CA MET A 25 11.37 -17.64 6.50
C MET A 25 11.31 -17.01 5.10
N TYR A 26 11.78 -15.75 4.96
CA TYR A 26 11.80 -15.07 3.66
C TYR A 26 12.76 -15.76 2.69
N ILE A 27 13.94 -16.14 3.17
CA ILE A 27 14.92 -16.89 2.39
C ILE A 27 14.33 -18.21 1.90
N GLY A 28 13.62 -18.92 2.79
CA GLY A 28 12.88 -20.14 2.43
C GLY A 28 11.82 -19.92 1.34
N TYR A 29 11.14 -18.79 1.35
CA TYR A 29 10.18 -18.45 0.28
C TYR A 29 10.87 -18.16 -1.06
N VAL A 30 12.02 -17.52 -1.06
CA VAL A 30 12.82 -17.28 -2.28
C VAL A 30 13.28 -18.60 -2.88
N LYS A 31 13.84 -19.52 -2.06
CA LYS A 31 14.25 -20.85 -2.50
C LYS A 31 13.09 -21.65 -3.09
N LYS A 32 11.99 -21.78 -2.35
CA LYS A 32 10.78 -22.49 -2.82
C LYS A 32 10.20 -21.90 -4.11
N MET A 33 10.30 -20.58 -4.30
CA MET A 33 9.84 -19.95 -5.53
C MET A 33 10.77 -20.27 -6.69
N ALA A 34 12.09 -20.31 -6.50
CA ALA A 34 13.04 -20.69 -7.52
C ALA A 34 12.90 -22.17 -7.92
N GLU A 35 12.73 -23.07 -6.95
CA GLU A 35 12.42 -24.49 -7.18
C GLU A 35 11.16 -24.66 -8.02
N TRP A 36 10.07 -24.02 -7.59
CA TRP A 36 8.79 -24.08 -8.28
C TRP A 36 8.88 -23.55 -9.72
N LEU A 37 9.61 -22.46 -9.96
CA LEU A 37 9.84 -21.93 -11.31
C LEU A 37 10.60 -22.93 -12.18
N SER A 38 11.66 -23.55 -11.67
CA SER A 38 12.48 -24.54 -12.41
C SER A 38 11.67 -25.79 -12.76
N GLU A 39 10.90 -26.31 -11.81
CA GLU A 39 10.08 -27.52 -12.01
C GLU A 39 8.94 -27.31 -13.01
N ASN A 40 8.38 -26.12 -13.06
CA ASN A 40 7.19 -25.84 -13.86
C ASN A 40 7.48 -25.16 -15.20
N ALA A 41 8.71 -24.71 -15.45
CA ALA A 41 9.09 -24.00 -16.68
C ALA A 41 8.75 -24.80 -17.94
N ASN A 42 9.04 -26.09 -17.97
CA ASN A 42 8.74 -27.00 -19.09
C ASN A 42 7.23 -27.26 -19.23
N HIS A 43 6.53 -27.43 -18.12
CA HIS A 43 5.10 -27.74 -18.10
C HIS A 43 4.29 -26.60 -18.72
N TYR A 44 4.58 -25.36 -18.31
CA TYR A 44 3.90 -24.16 -18.83
C TYR A 44 4.57 -23.57 -20.09
N LYS A 45 5.69 -24.14 -20.56
CA LYS A 45 6.44 -23.68 -21.73
C LYS A 45 6.86 -22.20 -21.67
N TRP A 46 7.22 -21.72 -20.46
CA TRP A 46 7.69 -20.34 -20.30
C TRP A 46 9.00 -20.11 -21.04
N GLN A 47 9.07 -19.00 -21.77
CA GLN A 47 10.28 -18.54 -22.46
C GLN A 47 10.99 -17.43 -21.68
N SER A 48 10.25 -16.71 -20.85
CA SER A 48 10.73 -15.56 -20.10
C SER A 48 9.99 -15.42 -18.74
N PHE A 49 10.54 -14.59 -17.85
CA PHE A 49 9.86 -14.28 -16.59
C PHE A 49 8.52 -13.55 -16.77
N SER A 50 8.32 -12.85 -17.91
CA SER A 50 7.04 -12.19 -18.21
C SER A 50 5.89 -13.18 -18.44
N ASP A 51 6.21 -14.41 -18.88
CA ASP A 51 5.21 -15.44 -19.13
C ASP A 51 4.68 -16.06 -17.84
N VAL A 52 5.43 -15.90 -16.74
CA VAL A 52 5.10 -16.48 -15.44
C VAL A 52 3.98 -15.71 -14.73
N GLU A 53 3.97 -14.37 -14.80
CA GLU A 53 3.00 -13.54 -14.06
C GLU A 53 1.52 -13.86 -14.40
N PRO A 54 1.12 -14.08 -15.68
CA PRO A 54 -0.22 -14.55 -16.03
C PRO A 54 -0.58 -15.89 -15.37
N THR A 55 0.34 -16.87 -15.42
CA THR A 55 0.14 -18.18 -14.79
C THR A 55 -0.03 -18.09 -13.26
N LEU A 56 0.76 -17.23 -12.61
CA LEU A 56 0.57 -16.97 -11.17
C LEU A 56 -0.83 -16.45 -10.86
N LYS A 57 -1.39 -15.60 -11.73
CA LYS A 57 -2.72 -15.03 -11.56
C LYS A 57 -3.83 -16.07 -11.70
N GLU A 58 -3.65 -17.04 -12.58
CA GLU A 58 -4.59 -18.16 -12.77
C GLU A 58 -4.55 -19.13 -11.60
N LEU A 59 -3.36 -19.50 -11.13
CA LEU A 59 -3.17 -20.49 -10.07
C LEU A 59 -3.56 -19.98 -8.68
N TRP A 60 -3.35 -18.69 -8.41
CA TRP A 60 -3.64 -18.10 -7.09
C TRP A 60 -4.70 -17.01 -7.16
N SER A 61 -5.97 -17.42 -6.95
CA SER A 61 -7.13 -16.51 -6.90
C SER A 61 -7.08 -15.56 -5.69
N ASN A 62 -6.42 -15.95 -4.59
CA ASN A 62 -6.26 -15.10 -3.42
C ASN A 62 -5.30 -13.95 -3.72
N LYS A 63 -5.82 -12.71 -3.68
CA LYS A 63 -5.09 -11.48 -3.98
C LYS A 63 -3.81 -11.30 -3.16
N TYR A 64 -3.80 -11.71 -1.89
CA TYR A 64 -2.63 -11.58 -1.02
C TYR A 64 -1.54 -12.57 -1.44
N THR A 65 -1.90 -13.83 -1.62
CA THR A 65 -0.98 -14.89 -2.07
C THR A 65 -0.37 -14.56 -3.43
N TYR A 66 -1.21 -14.15 -4.39
CA TYR A 66 -0.76 -13.72 -5.70
C TYR A 66 0.29 -12.59 -5.62
N ARG A 67 0.02 -11.52 -4.84
CA ARG A 67 0.96 -10.41 -4.67
C ARG A 67 2.30 -10.84 -4.10
N ASN A 68 2.29 -11.74 -3.11
CA ASN A 68 3.52 -12.26 -2.53
C ASN A 68 4.32 -13.09 -3.55
N LYS A 69 3.66 -13.92 -4.34
CA LYS A 69 4.32 -14.71 -5.40
C LYS A 69 4.92 -13.81 -6.48
N VAL A 70 4.19 -12.81 -6.95
CA VAL A 70 4.70 -11.82 -7.92
C VAL A 70 5.89 -11.05 -7.35
N ARG A 71 5.89 -10.72 -6.06
CA ARG A 71 7.03 -10.05 -5.42
C ARG A 71 8.27 -10.93 -5.43
N LEU A 72 8.15 -12.21 -5.04
CA LEU A 72 9.25 -13.17 -5.08
C LEU A 72 9.77 -13.38 -6.51
N LEU A 73 8.86 -13.53 -7.48
CA LEU A 73 9.22 -13.63 -8.90
C LEU A 73 10.08 -12.44 -9.34
N ARG A 74 9.68 -11.22 -8.99
CA ARG A 74 10.42 -10.01 -9.37
C ARG A 74 11.80 -9.93 -8.74
N VAL A 75 11.94 -10.34 -7.47
CA VAL A 75 13.24 -10.41 -6.80
C VAL A 75 14.18 -11.34 -7.56
N ILE A 76 13.72 -12.55 -7.88
CA ILE A 76 14.51 -13.54 -8.61
C ILE A 76 14.82 -13.03 -10.03
N CYS A 77 13.83 -12.51 -10.74
CA CYS A 77 13.97 -11.99 -12.10
C CYS A 77 15.04 -10.90 -12.16
N GLN A 78 14.97 -9.88 -11.30
CA GLN A 78 15.92 -8.76 -11.32
C GLN A 78 17.33 -9.18 -10.93
N TYR A 79 17.47 -10.13 -10.02
CA TYR A 79 18.77 -10.68 -9.71
C TYR A 79 19.36 -11.44 -10.92
N ILE A 80 18.57 -12.30 -11.54
CA ILE A 80 19.03 -13.12 -12.68
C ILE A 80 19.31 -12.28 -13.93
N GLU A 81 18.45 -11.29 -14.22
CA GLU A 81 18.55 -10.46 -15.44
C GLU A 81 19.57 -9.34 -15.30
N ASN A 82 19.66 -8.72 -14.14
CA ASN A 82 20.39 -7.49 -13.97
C ASN A 82 21.45 -7.54 -12.85
N GLY A 83 21.61 -8.68 -12.15
CA GLY A 83 22.51 -8.80 -10.99
C GLY A 83 22.10 -7.93 -9.81
N LEU A 84 20.86 -7.40 -9.79
CA LEU A 84 20.41 -6.49 -8.75
C LEU A 84 20.06 -7.23 -7.47
N LEU A 85 20.70 -6.83 -6.37
CA LEU A 85 20.47 -7.35 -5.04
C LEU A 85 19.38 -6.52 -4.30
N PRO A 86 18.48 -7.15 -3.52
CA PRO A 86 17.45 -6.41 -2.81
C PRO A 86 18.03 -5.53 -1.70
N ASP A 87 17.68 -4.26 -1.71
CA ASP A 87 17.98 -3.30 -0.64
C ASP A 87 16.67 -2.85 0.06
N GLY A 88 16.01 -3.76 0.75
CA GLY A 88 14.80 -3.42 1.51
C GLY A 88 13.54 -3.14 0.70
N CYS A 89 13.34 -3.76 -0.44
CA CYS A 89 12.10 -3.75 -1.25
C CYS A 89 11.93 -2.60 -2.25
N LYS A 90 12.83 -1.65 -2.34
CA LYS A 90 12.68 -0.51 -3.26
C LYS A 90 12.98 -0.88 -4.71
N HIS A 91 13.94 -1.75 -4.95
CA HIS A 91 14.39 -2.12 -6.30
C HIS A 91 13.37 -2.88 -7.16
N TYR A 92 12.44 -3.57 -6.53
CA TYR A 92 11.48 -4.44 -7.21
C TYR A 92 10.08 -3.84 -7.31
N SER A 93 9.91 -2.58 -6.91
CA SER A 93 8.68 -1.84 -7.17
C SER A 93 8.68 -1.33 -8.61
N LYS A 94 7.53 -1.43 -9.28
CA LYS A 94 7.32 -0.65 -10.51
C LYS A 94 7.64 0.81 -10.19
N PRO A 95 8.27 1.56 -11.11
CA PRO A 95 8.51 2.98 -10.89
C PRO A 95 7.20 3.63 -10.48
N HIS A 96 7.26 4.48 -9.45
CA HIS A 96 6.08 5.22 -9.02
C HIS A 96 5.66 6.15 -10.15
N HIS A 97 4.37 6.39 -10.28
CA HIS A 97 3.87 7.32 -11.29
C HIS A 97 4.59 8.66 -11.26
N TYR A 98 4.99 9.12 -10.07
CA TYR A 98 5.78 10.35 -9.90
C TYR A 98 7.08 10.34 -10.71
N GLU A 99 7.80 9.24 -10.74
CA GLU A 99 9.08 9.11 -11.46
C GLU A 99 8.90 9.23 -12.98
N LEU A 100 7.72 8.85 -13.47
CA LEU A 100 7.33 8.83 -14.88
C LEU A 100 6.68 10.14 -15.35
N LEU A 101 6.46 11.12 -14.46
CA LEU A 101 5.86 12.40 -14.80
C LEU A 101 6.81 13.27 -15.61
N GLY A 102 6.28 14.07 -16.53
CA GLY A 102 6.95 15.21 -17.14
C GLY A 102 7.27 16.31 -16.11
N ALA A 103 8.20 17.20 -16.45
CA ALA A 103 8.70 18.24 -15.54
C ALA A 103 7.57 19.08 -14.92
N GLU A 104 6.66 19.60 -15.72
CA GLU A 104 5.55 20.46 -15.26
C GLU A 104 4.68 19.78 -14.20
N TYR A 105 4.32 18.50 -14.40
CA TYR A 105 3.52 17.74 -13.46
C TYR A 105 4.29 17.33 -12.20
N LYS A 106 5.60 17.13 -12.32
CA LYS A 106 6.48 16.92 -11.16
C LYS A 106 6.52 18.15 -10.27
N ASP A 107 6.75 19.33 -10.88
CA ASP A 107 6.85 20.61 -10.16
C ASP A 107 5.57 20.89 -9.37
N VAL A 108 4.41 20.70 -9.98
CA VAL A 108 3.12 20.86 -9.29
C VAL A 108 2.91 19.84 -8.18
N THR A 109 3.28 18.58 -8.44
CA THR A 109 3.15 17.52 -7.43
C THR A 109 4.05 17.80 -6.23
N ASP A 110 5.27 18.25 -6.43
CA ASP A 110 6.21 18.61 -5.37
C ASP A 110 5.77 19.87 -4.62
N MET A 111 5.26 20.87 -5.34
CA MET A 111 4.70 22.05 -4.71
C MET A 111 3.51 21.68 -3.81
N ALA A 112 2.55 20.91 -4.32
CA ALA A 112 1.43 20.44 -3.51
C ALA A 112 1.90 19.69 -2.27
N PHE A 113 2.86 18.78 -2.42
CA PHE A 113 3.41 18.03 -1.30
C PHE A 113 4.09 18.91 -0.25
N ASN A 114 4.76 19.98 -0.68
CA ASN A 114 5.44 20.92 0.21
C ASN A 114 4.47 21.87 0.94
N MET A 115 3.35 22.20 0.31
CA MET A 115 2.32 23.10 0.87
C MET A 115 1.34 22.38 1.81
N VAL A 116 1.14 21.07 1.64
CA VAL A 116 0.29 20.27 2.51
C VAL A 116 0.98 20.04 3.85
N ASP A 117 0.23 20.12 4.95
CA ASP A 117 0.74 19.88 6.30
C ASP A 117 1.42 18.51 6.43
N ARG A 118 2.75 18.54 6.62
CA ARG A 118 3.60 17.34 6.68
C ARG A 118 3.41 16.50 7.94
N ARG A 119 2.73 17.01 8.97
CA ARG A 119 2.47 16.28 10.23
C ARG A 119 1.55 15.08 10.02
N CYS A 120 0.88 14.99 8.89
CA CYS A 120 -0.07 13.94 8.58
C CYS A 120 0.46 13.01 7.47
N LYS A 121 0.36 11.68 7.66
CA LYS A 121 0.57 10.69 6.58
C LYS A 121 -0.27 10.96 5.33
N PHE A 122 -1.24 11.84 5.44
CA PHE A 122 -2.09 12.32 4.34
C PHE A 122 -1.30 13.04 3.25
N SER A 123 -0.21 13.75 3.58
CA SER A 123 0.65 14.43 2.58
C SER A 123 1.22 13.46 1.55
N ILE A 124 1.63 12.26 1.99
CA ILE A 124 2.10 11.19 1.11
C ILE A 124 0.98 10.70 0.19
N ASN A 125 -0.24 10.55 0.71
CA ASN A 125 -1.40 10.15 -0.09
C ASN A 125 -1.75 11.20 -1.16
N VAL A 126 -1.59 12.49 -0.85
CA VAL A 126 -1.76 13.59 -1.81
C VAL A 126 -0.73 13.48 -2.93
N LYS A 127 0.55 13.28 -2.59
CA LYS A 127 1.60 13.09 -3.61
C LYS A 127 1.30 11.91 -4.53
N TYR A 128 0.91 10.76 -3.97
CA TYR A 128 0.54 9.58 -4.76
C TYR A 128 -0.71 9.79 -5.63
N ALA A 129 -1.72 10.48 -5.10
CA ALA A 129 -2.94 10.74 -5.84
C ALA A 129 -2.69 11.69 -7.02
N LEU A 130 -1.98 12.80 -6.80
CA LEU A 130 -1.61 13.73 -7.86
C LEU A 130 -0.72 13.07 -8.91
N SER A 131 0.31 12.32 -8.49
CA SER A 131 1.16 11.60 -9.43
C SER A 131 0.37 10.62 -10.28
N SER A 132 -0.57 9.90 -9.70
CA SER A 132 -1.43 8.97 -10.42
C SER A 132 -2.42 9.68 -11.35
N PHE A 133 -2.92 10.84 -10.95
CA PHE A 133 -3.82 11.67 -11.75
C PHE A 133 -3.10 12.20 -12.99
N PHE A 134 -1.96 12.85 -12.82
CA PHE A 134 -1.19 13.41 -13.92
C PHE A 134 -0.59 12.34 -14.83
N PHE A 135 -0.13 11.22 -14.29
CA PHE A 135 0.35 10.11 -15.10
C PHE A 135 -0.72 9.59 -16.06
N ARG A 136 -1.97 9.48 -15.60
CA ARG A 136 -3.07 9.07 -16.48
C ARG A 136 -3.41 10.09 -17.55
N LEU A 137 -3.30 11.39 -17.24
CA LEU A 137 -3.42 12.43 -18.24
C LEU A 137 -2.31 12.31 -19.30
N GLN A 138 -1.08 12.02 -18.89
CA GLN A 138 0.02 11.76 -19.84
C GLN A 138 -0.21 10.52 -20.70
N GLU A 139 -0.77 9.43 -20.14
CA GLU A 139 -1.16 8.24 -20.93
C GLU A 139 -2.20 8.57 -22.01
N MET A 140 -2.98 9.62 -21.84
CA MET A 140 -3.95 10.14 -22.81
C MET A 140 -3.36 11.22 -23.75
N GLY A 141 -2.05 11.49 -23.68
CA GLY A 141 -1.38 12.49 -24.50
C GLY A 141 -1.49 13.93 -23.99
N VAL A 142 -1.96 14.15 -22.76
CA VAL A 142 -2.09 15.46 -22.13
C VAL A 142 -0.86 15.73 -21.27
N TYR A 143 0.04 16.62 -21.71
CA TYR A 143 1.35 16.82 -21.06
C TYR A 143 1.51 18.19 -20.38
N SER A 144 0.53 19.09 -20.50
CA SER A 144 0.59 20.42 -19.90
C SER A 144 -0.73 20.81 -19.24
N PHE A 145 -0.66 21.68 -18.25
CA PHE A 145 -1.85 22.21 -17.56
C PHE A 145 -2.85 22.87 -18.52
N GLU A 146 -2.36 23.60 -19.51
CA GLU A 146 -3.21 24.32 -20.47
C GLU A 146 -4.01 23.36 -21.36
N SER A 147 -3.47 22.18 -21.65
CA SER A 147 -4.13 21.18 -22.50
C SER A 147 -5.12 20.29 -21.75
N ILE A 148 -5.23 20.40 -20.42
CA ILE A 148 -6.18 19.62 -19.64
C ILE A 148 -7.62 20.08 -19.95
N THR A 149 -8.43 19.17 -20.44
CA THR A 149 -9.85 19.38 -20.73
C THR A 149 -10.73 18.64 -19.70
N GLU A 150 -12.00 19.06 -19.61
CA GLU A 150 -12.98 18.39 -18.76
C GLU A 150 -13.10 16.90 -19.09
N ASN A 151 -13.18 16.53 -20.36
CA ASN A 151 -13.27 15.15 -20.81
C ASN A 151 -12.07 14.32 -20.36
N ALA A 152 -10.85 14.85 -20.47
CA ALA A 152 -9.65 14.16 -20.01
C ALA A 152 -9.68 13.93 -18.49
N VAL A 153 -10.12 14.92 -17.71
CA VAL A 153 -10.29 14.77 -16.25
C VAL A 153 -11.32 13.69 -15.93
N LEU A 154 -12.49 13.72 -16.56
CA LEU A 154 -13.55 12.73 -16.32
C LEU A 154 -13.10 11.31 -16.69
N GLU A 155 -12.30 11.15 -17.74
CA GLU A 155 -11.76 9.86 -18.16
C GLU A 155 -10.76 9.26 -17.15
N VAL A 156 -9.99 10.10 -16.45
CA VAL A 156 -9.15 9.64 -15.33
C VAL A 156 -9.99 8.92 -14.26
N PHE A 157 -11.20 9.43 -13.99
CA PHE A 157 -12.09 8.90 -12.95
C PHE A 157 -13.01 7.78 -13.40
N SER A 158 -13.15 7.57 -14.70
CA SER A 158 -14.02 6.53 -15.28
C SER A 158 -13.23 5.57 -16.18
N LYS A 159 -13.78 4.39 -16.39
CA LYS A 159 -13.34 3.43 -17.41
C LYS A 159 -14.59 2.74 -17.97
N ASP A 160 -14.73 2.77 -19.29
CA ASP A 160 -15.89 2.15 -19.96
C ASP A 160 -17.24 2.67 -19.39
N GLY A 161 -17.32 3.97 -19.08
CA GLY A 161 -18.50 4.61 -18.49
C GLY A 161 -18.77 4.24 -17.02
N LYS A 162 -17.90 3.47 -16.38
CA LYS A 162 -18.03 3.09 -14.96
C LYS A 162 -17.04 3.84 -14.09
N PRO A 163 -17.42 4.25 -12.86
CA PRO A 163 -16.49 4.88 -11.92
C PRO A 163 -15.32 3.95 -11.62
N LYS A 164 -14.09 4.42 -11.86
CA LYS A 164 -12.84 3.70 -11.60
C LYS A 164 -12.19 4.14 -10.30
N MET A 165 -12.33 5.42 -9.96
CA MET A 165 -11.73 6.04 -8.79
C MET A 165 -12.77 6.43 -7.76
N GLY A 166 -12.45 6.20 -6.49
CA GLY A 166 -13.34 6.51 -5.38
C GLY A 166 -13.18 7.93 -4.83
N HIS A 167 -14.08 8.30 -3.91
CA HIS A 167 -14.11 9.59 -3.24
C HIS A 167 -12.76 9.98 -2.62
N SER A 168 -12.06 9.07 -1.95
CA SER A 168 -10.77 9.36 -1.29
C SER A 168 -9.69 9.78 -2.26
N PHE A 169 -9.64 9.18 -3.46
CA PHE A 169 -8.72 9.58 -4.51
C PHE A 169 -9.03 10.99 -5.01
N LYS A 170 -10.31 11.25 -5.37
CA LYS A 170 -10.78 12.57 -5.78
C LYS A 170 -10.48 13.64 -4.74
N TYR A 171 -10.78 13.35 -3.48
CA TYR A 171 -10.50 14.26 -2.36
C TYR A 171 -9.01 14.59 -2.24
N SER A 172 -8.13 13.59 -2.36
CA SER A 172 -6.68 13.82 -2.29
C SER A 172 -6.16 14.64 -3.47
N VAL A 173 -6.68 14.42 -4.68
CA VAL A 173 -6.34 15.20 -5.87
C VAL A 173 -6.81 16.66 -5.69
N GLU A 174 -8.07 16.86 -5.31
CA GLU A 174 -8.64 18.19 -5.09
C GLU A 174 -7.88 18.96 -4.00
N TYR A 175 -7.55 18.29 -2.89
CA TYR A 175 -6.82 18.90 -1.79
C TYR A 175 -5.41 19.34 -2.21
N GLY A 176 -4.70 18.50 -2.96
CA GLY A 176 -3.38 18.84 -3.49
C GLY A 176 -3.42 19.99 -4.51
N LEU A 177 -4.39 19.97 -5.41
CA LEU A 177 -4.60 21.06 -6.36
C LEU A 177 -4.93 22.38 -5.64
N LYS A 178 -5.81 22.36 -4.63
CA LYS A 178 -6.12 23.55 -3.82
C LYS A 178 -4.89 24.15 -3.14
N ALA A 179 -3.96 23.32 -2.69
CA ALA A 179 -2.69 23.82 -2.14
C ALA A 179 -1.83 24.57 -3.16
N CYS A 180 -2.00 24.29 -4.45
CA CYS A 180 -1.27 24.97 -5.54
C CYS A 180 -1.94 26.25 -6.05
N LEU A 181 -3.16 26.61 -5.61
CA LEU A 181 -3.88 27.80 -6.05
C LEU A 181 -3.07 29.10 -5.98
N PRO A 182 -2.28 29.38 -4.92
CA PRO A 182 -1.50 30.61 -4.85
C PRO A 182 -0.49 30.79 -5.99
N HIS A 183 -0.06 29.71 -6.63
CA HIS A 183 0.97 29.71 -7.66
C HIS A 183 0.43 29.54 -9.08
N TYR A 184 -0.62 28.74 -9.25
CA TYR A 184 -1.17 28.38 -10.57
C TYR A 184 -2.57 28.98 -10.84
N GLY A 185 -3.19 29.61 -9.84
CA GLY A 185 -4.42 30.40 -9.97
C GLY A 185 -5.50 29.75 -10.84
N LYS A 186 -5.88 30.46 -11.91
CA LYS A 186 -6.99 30.09 -12.80
C LYS A 186 -6.84 28.71 -13.47
N SER A 187 -5.61 28.25 -13.77
CA SER A 187 -5.40 26.93 -14.39
C SER A 187 -5.80 25.81 -13.45
N VAL A 188 -5.45 25.95 -12.17
CA VAL A 188 -5.83 24.97 -11.13
C VAL A 188 -7.31 25.06 -10.79
N GLU A 189 -7.88 26.27 -10.69
CA GLU A 189 -9.33 26.46 -10.47
C GLU A 189 -10.15 25.75 -11.54
N ARG A 190 -9.75 25.88 -12.81
CA ARG A 190 -10.37 25.20 -13.94
C ARG A 190 -10.35 23.67 -13.78
N ILE A 191 -9.19 23.09 -13.42
CA ILE A 191 -9.06 21.65 -13.24
C ILE A 191 -9.90 21.16 -12.05
N ILE A 192 -9.94 21.93 -10.96
CA ILE A 192 -10.79 21.60 -9.81
C ILE A 192 -12.27 21.61 -10.20
N ALA A 193 -12.70 22.55 -11.04
CA ALA A 193 -14.08 22.61 -11.53
C ALA A 193 -14.47 21.41 -12.40
N TYR A 194 -13.50 20.79 -13.09
CA TYR A 194 -13.71 19.59 -13.90
C TYR A 194 -13.78 18.28 -13.08
N LEU A 195 -13.40 18.32 -11.79
CA LEU A 195 -13.42 17.11 -10.97
C LEU A 195 -14.87 16.61 -10.76
N PRO A 196 -15.13 15.30 -10.95
CA PRO A 196 -16.48 14.76 -10.82
C PRO A 196 -16.97 14.80 -9.37
N SER A 197 -18.29 14.93 -9.20
CA SER A 197 -18.92 14.71 -7.89
C SER A 197 -18.98 13.22 -7.61
N ILE A 198 -18.21 12.76 -6.64
CA ILE A 198 -18.18 11.35 -6.21
C ILE A 198 -18.71 11.26 -4.78
N PRO A 199 -19.82 10.56 -4.55
CA PRO A 199 -20.40 10.45 -3.22
C PRO A 199 -19.45 9.71 -2.26
N ASN A 200 -19.37 10.21 -1.02
CA ASN A 200 -18.69 9.52 0.03
C ASN A 200 -19.57 8.42 0.61
N MET A 201 -19.49 7.24 0.01
CA MET A 201 -20.20 6.06 0.50
C MET A 201 -19.59 5.63 1.83
N ARG A 202 -20.12 6.14 2.94
CA ARG A 202 -19.77 5.66 4.28
C ARG A 202 -20.23 4.22 4.38
N LYS A 203 -19.29 3.31 4.66
CA LYS A 203 -19.67 1.94 5.03
C LYS A 203 -20.39 2.00 6.36
N ASN A 204 -21.54 1.32 6.47
CA ASN A 204 -22.15 1.09 7.77
C ASN A 204 -21.13 0.38 8.65
N ILE A 205 -20.89 0.95 9.83
CA ILE A 205 -20.04 0.32 10.82
C ILE A 205 -20.83 -0.89 11.34
N GLN A 206 -20.26 -2.07 11.19
CA GLN A 206 -20.80 -3.26 11.82
C GLN A 206 -20.33 -3.27 13.26
N TYR A 207 -21.27 -3.29 14.17
CA TYR A 207 -21.01 -3.44 15.60
C TYR A 207 -21.05 -4.92 15.95
N LEU A 208 -20.26 -5.32 16.94
CA LEU A 208 -20.39 -6.65 17.52
C LEU A 208 -21.74 -6.79 18.22
N THR A 209 -22.41 -7.90 17.97
CA THR A 209 -23.64 -8.26 18.67
C THR A 209 -23.32 -8.69 20.11
N GLU A 210 -24.31 -8.66 21.01
CA GLU A 210 -24.13 -9.18 22.37
C GLU A 210 -23.72 -10.66 22.40
N GLN A 211 -24.19 -11.44 21.45
CA GLN A 211 -23.81 -12.84 21.32
C GLN A 211 -22.33 -12.99 20.94
N GLU A 212 -21.83 -12.18 20.00
CA GLU A 212 -20.42 -12.17 19.61
C GLU A 212 -19.54 -11.69 20.77
N LEU A 213 -19.95 -10.64 21.51
CA LEU A 213 -19.24 -10.16 22.69
C LEU A 213 -19.16 -11.24 23.79
N THR A 214 -20.26 -11.95 24.03
CA THR A 214 -20.29 -13.04 25.00
C THR A 214 -19.39 -14.19 24.56
N ALA A 215 -19.39 -14.56 23.29
CA ALA A 215 -18.51 -15.59 22.75
C ALA A 215 -17.03 -15.21 22.89
N ILE A 216 -16.68 -13.95 22.61
CA ILE A 216 -15.30 -13.46 22.79
C ILE A 216 -14.89 -13.53 24.27
N ARG A 217 -15.72 -13.06 25.20
CA ARG A 217 -15.43 -13.14 26.64
C ARG A 217 -15.21 -14.58 27.09
N HIS A 218 -16.11 -15.46 26.71
CA HIS A 218 -15.99 -16.89 27.04
C HIS A 218 -14.68 -17.49 26.51
N THR A 219 -14.30 -17.17 25.26
CA THR A 219 -13.05 -17.64 24.67
C THR A 219 -11.83 -17.09 25.40
N LEU A 220 -11.84 -15.79 25.77
CA LEU A 220 -10.74 -15.18 26.53
C LEU A 220 -10.54 -15.83 27.91
N GLU A 221 -11.62 -16.27 28.56
CA GLU A 221 -11.57 -16.90 29.88
C GLU A 221 -11.10 -18.36 29.82
N HIS A 222 -11.59 -19.12 28.83
CA HIS A 222 -11.47 -20.58 28.83
C HIS A 222 -10.44 -21.13 27.84
N ASP A 223 -10.06 -20.39 26.80
CA ASP A 223 -9.09 -20.87 25.82
C ASP A 223 -7.65 -20.63 26.31
N SER A 224 -6.98 -21.72 26.65
CA SER A 224 -5.57 -21.69 27.09
C SER A 224 -4.57 -21.55 25.94
N THR A 225 -5.00 -21.67 24.68
CA THR A 225 -4.12 -21.51 23.51
C THR A 225 -3.83 -20.05 23.19
N ILE A 226 -4.67 -19.14 23.66
CA ILE A 226 -4.49 -17.70 23.47
C ILE A 226 -3.44 -17.18 24.47
N SER A 227 -2.42 -16.49 23.96
CA SER A 227 -1.38 -15.89 24.79
C SER A 227 -1.94 -14.85 25.76
N LEU A 228 -1.31 -14.65 26.92
CA LEU A 228 -1.68 -13.58 27.85
C LEU A 228 -1.62 -12.20 27.22
N GLN A 229 -0.66 -11.98 26.31
CA GLN A 229 -0.53 -10.73 25.57
C GLN A 229 -1.73 -10.49 24.65
N ASP A 230 -2.17 -11.51 23.91
CA ASP A 230 -3.34 -11.38 23.03
C ASP A 230 -4.61 -11.16 23.85
N LYS A 231 -4.78 -11.86 24.97
CA LYS A 231 -5.88 -11.64 25.90
C LYS A 231 -5.92 -10.20 26.40
N ALA A 232 -4.77 -9.65 26.81
CA ALA A 232 -4.67 -8.25 27.27
C ALA A 232 -5.03 -7.25 26.15
N ILE A 233 -4.51 -7.46 24.91
CA ILE A 233 -4.81 -6.60 23.76
C ILE A 233 -6.30 -6.60 23.44
N ILE A 234 -6.92 -7.79 23.38
CA ILE A 234 -8.35 -7.91 23.07
C ILE A 234 -9.20 -7.26 24.17
N THR A 235 -8.85 -7.51 25.44
CA THR A 235 -9.55 -6.90 26.59
C THR A 235 -9.46 -5.38 26.56
N LEU A 236 -8.27 -4.82 26.34
CA LEU A 236 -8.10 -3.37 26.21
C LEU A 236 -8.92 -2.82 25.05
N ALA A 237 -8.90 -3.46 23.88
CA ALA A 237 -9.70 -3.01 22.73
C ALA A 237 -11.19 -3.01 23.03
N MET A 238 -11.71 -4.06 23.69
CA MET A 238 -13.14 -4.21 24.00
C MET A 238 -13.63 -3.17 25.03
N TYR A 239 -12.86 -2.93 26.09
CA TYR A 239 -13.34 -2.09 27.20
C TYR A 239 -12.95 -0.62 27.09
N THR A 240 -11.87 -0.28 26.38
CA THR A 240 -11.42 1.11 26.26
C THR A 240 -11.77 1.76 24.91
N GLY A 241 -12.05 0.98 23.88
CA GLY A 241 -12.22 1.49 22.51
C GLY A 241 -10.97 2.15 21.93
N LEU A 242 -9.80 1.93 22.51
CA LEU A 242 -8.53 2.44 22.01
C LEU A 242 -8.22 1.88 20.62
N ARG A 243 -7.58 2.70 19.79
CA ARG A 243 -7.10 2.23 18.48
C ARG A 243 -5.95 1.25 18.64
N GLY A 244 -5.82 0.30 17.71
CA GLY A 244 -4.72 -0.66 17.74
C GLY A 244 -3.33 -0.03 17.83
N CYS A 245 -3.09 1.14 17.17
CA CYS A 245 -1.83 1.88 17.31
C CYS A 245 -1.62 2.48 18.70
N ASP A 246 -2.69 2.88 19.37
CA ASP A 246 -2.61 3.43 20.72
C ASP A 246 -2.37 2.29 21.73
N ILE A 247 -3.03 1.13 21.57
CA ILE A 247 -2.78 -0.07 22.37
C ILE A 247 -1.33 -0.57 22.22
N SER A 248 -0.81 -0.60 20.99
CA SER A 248 0.57 -1.05 20.74
C SER A 248 1.64 -0.09 21.27
N ALA A 249 1.27 1.16 21.55
CA ALA A 249 2.16 2.18 22.11
C ALA A 249 2.10 2.24 23.66
N LEU A 250 1.22 1.47 24.32
CA LEU A 250 1.14 1.43 25.76
C LEU A 250 2.43 0.89 26.39
N THR A 251 2.87 1.56 27.42
CA THR A 251 3.95 1.14 28.31
C THR A 251 3.41 0.95 29.73
N LEU A 252 4.18 0.36 30.63
CA LEU A 252 3.79 0.22 32.03
C LEU A 252 3.51 1.59 32.70
N ASP A 253 4.23 2.62 32.28
CA ASP A 253 4.02 4.00 32.78
C ASP A 253 2.71 4.64 32.30
N SER A 254 2.07 4.03 31.31
CA SER A 254 0.73 4.46 30.86
C SER A 254 -0.37 4.10 31.86
N PHE A 255 -0.09 3.21 32.81
CA PHE A 255 -1.07 2.73 33.79
C PHE A 255 -0.86 3.41 35.12
N ASP A 256 -1.86 4.17 35.57
CA ASP A 256 -1.96 4.71 36.92
C ASP A 256 -2.74 3.71 37.81
N TRP A 257 -2.00 2.83 38.44
CA TRP A 257 -2.54 1.71 39.22
C TRP A 257 -3.23 2.20 40.54
N GLU A 258 -2.94 3.40 40.96
CA GLU A 258 -3.56 3.96 42.19
C GLU A 258 -4.96 4.52 41.90
N HIS A 259 -5.18 5.00 40.66
CA HIS A 259 -6.43 5.63 40.26
C HIS A 259 -7.21 4.85 39.22
N ASP A 260 -6.77 3.66 38.87
CA ASP A 260 -7.37 2.81 37.81
C ASP A 260 -7.52 3.52 36.44
N LEU A 261 -6.51 4.29 36.05
CA LEU A 261 -6.53 5.09 34.84
C LEU A 261 -5.47 4.63 33.84
N ILE A 262 -5.78 4.79 32.55
CA ILE A 262 -4.82 4.67 31.45
C ILE A 262 -4.59 6.06 30.88
N LYS A 263 -3.34 6.54 30.91
CA LYS A 263 -2.92 7.85 30.40
C LYS A 263 -2.14 7.67 29.11
N ILE A 264 -2.67 8.16 28.01
CA ILE A 264 -2.03 8.07 26.70
C ILE A 264 -2.15 9.37 25.91
N THR A 265 -1.20 9.58 25.00
CA THR A 265 -1.36 10.58 23.93
C THR A 265 -1.70 9.84 22.64
N GLN A 266 -2.87 10.13 22.08
CA GLN A 266 -3.33 9.45 20.86
C GLN A 266 -2.35 9.65 19.70
N ALA A 267 -1.85 8.58 19.11
CA ALA A 267 -0.90 8.62 17.99
C ALA A 267 -1.45 9.35 16.75
N LYS A 268 -2.77 9.33 16.55
CA LYS A 268 -3.42 9.95 15.39
C LYS A 268 -3.71 11.44 15.55
N THR A 269 -4.05 11.87 16.73
CA THR A 269 -4.54 13.24 16.99
C THR A 269 -3.56 14.09 17.81
N GLY A 270 -2.60 13.45 18.48
CA GLY A 270 -1.71 14.11 19.44
C GLY A 270 -2.41 14.60 20.69
N GLN A 271 -3.67 14.19 20.92
CA GLN A 271 -4.45 14.61 22.08
C GLN A 271 -4.24 13.65 23.26
N PRO A 272 -4.10 14.15 24.48
CA PRO A 272 -4.09 13.31 25.67
C PRO A 272 -5.48 12.71 25.90
N LEU A 273 -5.52 11.51 26.46
CA LEU A 273 -6.69 10.74 26.85
C LEU A 273 -6.47 10.20 28.26
#